data_13427598b4b1a99e7a81df23f86c3564
#
_entry.id   13427598b4b1a99e7a81df23f86c3564
#
_cell.length_a   1.000
_cell.length_b   1.000
_cell.length_c   1.000
_cell.angle_alpha   90.00
_cell.angle_beta   90.00
_cell.angle_gamma   90.00
#
_symmetry.space_group_name_H-M   'P 1'
#
loop_
_entity.id
_entity.type
_entity.pdbx_description
1 polymer ?
#
loop_
_entity_poly.entity_id
_entity_poly.type
_entity_poly.pdbx_seq_one_letter_code
_entity_poly.pdbx_strand_id
1 'polypeptide(L)'
;ADGIFSNTRSFFEMKKNEPRFKKAIAARVILNSKSEFDINEENISLMLGSNSHIVLYPINKKKELNMVCIIRCKKYEPDNVKHLVQEIVLKQNPKLKNIFENEIKTWPLYFTPKIIPSSNKKVFYIGDAFNGFLPTLAQGAGQSIESAFEIFNLLTKDKLDKENNYFEIRSKRAKIIRNRSNFNFVAFHFSSKIMQNIRNLFLKFLVKRKFFVKRYLGKVYKN
;
A
#
# COMPACT_ATOMS: atom_id res chain seq x y z
N ALA A 1 4.20 18.64 1.39
CA ALA A 1 3.80 17.38 0.75
C ALA A 1 4.78 17.02 -0.37
N ASP A 2 5.93 16.50 0.01
CA ASP A 2 7.05 16.19 -0.89
C ASP A 2 7.42 14.68 -0.86
N GLY A 3 6.44 13.85 -0.52
CA GLY A 3 6.52 12.41 -0.59
C GLY A 3 7.27 11.74 0.56
N ILE A 4 7.50 10.42 0.42
CA ILE A 4 8.09 9.60 1.49
C ILE A 4 9.53 10.02 1.82
N PHE A 5 10.28 10.49 0.82
CA PHE A 5 11.66 11.02 0.95
C PHE A 5 11.69 12.54 1.19
N SER A 6 10.71 13.06 1.90
CA SER A 6 10.53 14.47 2.19
C SER A 6 11.82 15.17 2.64
N ASN A 7 12.29 16.12 1.83
CA ASN A 7 13.43 16.98 2.17
C ASN A 7 13.05 17.94 3.29
N THR A 8 11.81 18.46 3.28
CA THR A 8 11.28 19.33 4.32
C THR A 8 11.32 18.63 5.68
N ARG A 9 10.84 17.38 5.76
CA ARG A 9 10.90 16.60 6.99
C ARG A 9 12.34 16.32 7.41
N SER A 10 13.22 15.94 6.50
CA SER A 10 14.62 15.69 6.81
C SER A 10 15.35 16.93 7.34
N PHE A 11 15.01 18.10 6.83
CA PHE A 11 15.55 19.37 7.28
C PHE A 11 15.14 19.70 8.73
N PHE A 12 13.84 19.70 9.02
CA PHE A 12 13.35 20.08 10.34
C PHE A 12 13.57 18.99 11.40
N GLU A 13 13.54 17.71 11.03
CA GLU A 13 13.63 16.60 11.98
C GLU A 13 15.01 15.98 12.05
N MET A 14 16.04 16.61 11.48
CA MET A 14 17.43 16.15 11.53
C MET A 14 17.58 14.65 11.18
N LYS A 15 16.90 14.21 10.12
CA LYS A 15 16.91 12.81 9.64
C LYS A 15 16.40 11.75 10.64
N LYS A 16 15.71 12.13 11.71
CA LYS A 16 15.25 11.20 12.76
C LYS A 16 14.25 10.14 12.30
N ASN A 17 13.60 10.34 11.16
CA ASN A 17 12.55 9.43 10.65
C ASN A 17 12.72 9.13 9.17
N GLU A 18 13.91 8.73 8.76
CA GLU A 18 14.16 8.36 7.37
C GLU A 18 13.39 7.11 6.95
N PRO A 19 12.92 7.07 5.69
CA PRO A 19 12.26 5.90 5.14
C PRO A 19 13.18 4.68 5.17
N ARG A 20 12.60 3.52 5.47
CA ARG A 20 13.31 2.24 5.48
C ARG A 20 12.80 1.34 4.37
N PHE A 21 13.72 0.67 3.70
CA PHE A 21 13.39 -0.36 2.72
C PHE A 21 12.66 -1.53 3.39
N LYS A 22 11.50 -1.90 2.87
CA LYS A 22 10.66 -3.00 3.43
C LYS A 22 11.16 -4.40 3.07
N LYS A 23 12.25 -4.51 2.34
CA LYS A 23 12.72 -5.77 1.73
C LYS A 23 11.62 -6.38 0.85
N ALA A 24 11.03 -5.53 0.02
CA ALA A 24 10.04 -5.89 -0.98
C ALA A 24 10.05 -4.88 -2.13
N ILE A 25 9.68 -5.36 -3.30
CA ILE A 25 9.50 -4.57 -4.51
C ILE A 25 8.05 -4.60 -4.94
N ALA A 26 7.63 -3.55 -5.64
CA ALA A 26 6.41 -3.55 -6.42
C ALA A 26 6.77 -3.58 -7.91
N ALA A 27 6.04 -4.37 -8.69
CA ALA A 27 6.07 -4.39 -10.14
C ALA A 27 4.68 -4.10 -10.68
N ARG A 28 4.57 -3.20 -11.65
CA ARG A 28 3.31 -2.79 -12.26
C ARG A 28 3.35 -3.00 -13.76
N VAL A 29 2.27 -3.55 -14.28
CA VAL A 29 2.03 -3.72 -15.71
C VAL A 29 0.63 -3.23 -16.02
N ILE A 30 0.46 -2.55 -17.16
CA ILE A 30 -0.85 -2.23 -17.73
C ILE A 30 -1.05 -3.15 -18.92
N LEU A 31 -2.17 -3.84 -18.95
CA LEU A 31 -2.54 -4.84 -19.95
C LEU A 31 -3.66 -4.28 -20.81
N ASN A 32 -3.48 -4.29 -22.13
CA ASN A 32 -4.42 -3.72 -23.10
C ASN A 32 -5.54 -4.71 -23.51
N SER A 33 -5.40 -5.98 -23.18
CA SER A 33 -6.37 -7.02 -23.55
C SER A 33 -6.97 -7.69 -22.33
N LYS A 34 -8.31 -7.79 -22.33
CA LYS A 34 -9.09 -8.42 -21.29
C LYS A 34 -9.34 -9.91 -21.51
N SER A 35 -9.21 -10.35 -22.78
CA SER A 35 -9.65 -11.66 -23.23
C SER A 35 -8.77 -12.82 -22.76
N GLU A 36 -7.55 -12.56 -22.27
CA GLU A 36 -6.57 -13.59 -21.91
C GLU A 36 -6.69 -14.08 -20.45
N PHE A 37 -7.45 -13.36 -19.65
CA PHE A 37 -7.53 -13.63 -18.20
C PHE A 37 -8.99 -13.90 -17.81
N ASP A 38 -9.23 -15.06 -17.22
CA ASP A 38 -10.49 -15.41 -16.57
C ASP A 38 -10.66 -14.61 -15.27
N ILE A 39 -10.73 -13.28 -15.42
CA ILE A 39 -10.83 -12.30 -14.33
C ILE A 39 -12.17 -11.59 -14.45
N ASN A 40 -12.90 -11.59 -13.36
CA ASN A 40 -14.12 -10.79 -13.29
C ASN A 40 -13.77 -9.30 -13.32
N GLU A 41 -14.12 -8.64 -14.43
CA GLU A 41 -13.83 -7.22 -14.67
C GLU A 41 -14.60 -6.25 -13.77
N GLU A 42 -15.56 -6.74 -13.00
CA GLU A 42 -16.30 -5.94 -12.02
C GLU A 42 -15.59 -5.89 -10.66
N ASN A 43 -14.59 -6.74 -10.45
CA ASN A 43 -13.97 -6.93 -9.15
C ASN A 43 -12.46 -6.68 -9.16
N ILE A 44 -11.92 -6.39 -7.99
CA ILE A 44 -10.49 -6.45 -7.72
C ILE A 44 -10.15 -7.91 -7.40
N SER A 45 -9.25 -8.50 -8.17
CA SER A 45 -8.74 -9.85 -7.94
C SER A 45 -7.44 -9.81 -7.14
N LEU A 46 -7.37 -10.59 -6.08
CA LEU A 46 -6.18 -10.72 -5.22
C LEU A 46 -5.69 -12.17 -5.22
N MET A 47 -4.50 -12.39 -5.76
CA MET A 47 -3.82 -13.69 -5.74
C MET A 47 -2.73 -13.68 -4.67
N LEU A 48 -2.78 -14.63 -3.74
CA LEU A 48 -1.86 -14.73 -2.62
C LEU A 48 -0.90 -15.92 -2.80
N GLY A 49 0.38 -15.60 -2.98
CA GLY A 49 1.45 -16.59 -3.18
C GLY A 49 2.39 -16.73 -1.98
N SER A 50 3.50 -17.43 -2.22
CA SER A 50 4.62 -17.51 -1.28
C SER A 50 5.48 -16.25 -1.44
N ASN A 51 5.66 -15.49 -0.36
CA ASN A 51 6.44 -14.23 -0.35
C ASN A 51 6.00 -13.17 -1.38
N SER A 52 4.78 -13.29 -1.90
CA SER A 52 4.27 -12.41 -2.94
C SER A 52 2.76 -12.35 -2.96
N HIS A 53 2.22 -11.27 -3.52
CA HIS A 53 0.82 -11.19 -3.91
C HIS A 53 0.66 -10.38 -5.18
N ILE A 54 -0.38 -10.67 -5.93
CA ILE A 54 -0.74 -9.99 -7.17
C ILE A 54 -2.13 -9.41 -7.00
N VAL A 55 -2.29 -8.15 -7.37
CA VAL A 55 -3.58 -7.46 -7.41
C VAL A 55 -3.86 -7.09 -8.87
N LEU A 56 -5.02 -7.49 -9.37
CA LEU A 56 -5.50 -7.12 -10.71
C LEU A 56 -6.82 -6.38 -10.57
N TYR A 57 -6.97 -5.31 -11.30
CA TYR A 57 -8.20 -4.55 -11.35
C TYR A 57 -8.35 -3.76 -12.66
N PRO A 58 -9.59 -3.57 -13.14
CA PRO A 58 -9.84 -2.82 -14.36
C PRO A 58 -9.58 -1.33 -14.14
N ILE A 59 -9.04 -0.69 -15.16
CA ILE A 59 -8.85 0.76 -15.26
C ILE A 59 -9.38 1.26 -16.60
N ASN A 60 -9.32 2.58 -16.82
CA ASN A 60 -9.70 3.22 -18.08
C ASN A 60 -11.07 2.73 -18.60
N LYS A 61 -12.12 2.85 -17.76
CA LYS A 61 -13.48 2.38 -18.07
C LYS A 61 -13.52 0.90 -18.50
N LYS A 62 -12.70 0.06 -17.85
CA LYS A 62 -12.57 -1.39 -18.11
C LYS A 62 -11.93 -1.76 -19.47
N LYS A 63 -11.29 -0.82 -20.13
CA LYS A 63 -10.55 -1.11 -21.38
C LYS A 63 -9.20 -1.73 -21.13
N GLU A 64 -8.65 -1.52 -19.94
CA GLU A 64 -7.32 -1.99 -19.52
C GLU A 64 -7.39 -2.67 -18.15
N LEU A 65 -6.45 -3.57 -17.91
CA LEU A 65 -6.21 -4.17 -16.59
C LEU A 65 -4.90 -3.65 -16.02
N ASN A 66 -4.93 -3.18 -14.80
CA ASN A 66 -3.73 -2.87 -14.05
C ASN A 66 -3.37 -4.07 -13.16
N MET A 67 -2.17 -4.60 -13.35
CA MET A 67 -1.59 -5.61 -12.47
C MET A 67 -0.52 -4.97 -11.60
N VAL A 68 -0.58 -5.23 -10.31
CA VAL A 68 0.48 -4.89 -9.35
C VAL A 68 0.90 -6.16 -8.63
N CYS A 69 2.18 -6.51 -8.77
CA CYS A 69 2.79 -7.62 -8.05
C CYS A 69 3.71 -7.08 -6.97
N ILE A 70 3.53 -7.53 -5.72
CA ILE A 70 4.42 -7.19 -4.62
C ILE A 70 5.17 -8.46 -4.19
N ILE A 71 6.49 -8.38 -4.17
CA ILE A 71 7.38 -9.51 -3.95
C ILE A 71 8.37 -9.17 -2.83
N ARG A 72 8.55 -10.07 -1.88
CA ARG A 72 9.63 -9.97 -0.90
C ARG A 72 10.98 -10.26 -1.55
N CYS A 73 11.93 -9.35 -1.35
CA CYS A 73 13.31 -9.51 -1.79
C CYS A 73 14.28 -8.92 -0.76
N LYS A 74 15.47 -9.48 -0.64
CA LYS A 74 16.49 -8.98 0.30
C LYS A 74 17.09 -7.65 -0.14
N LYS A 75 17.30 -7.49 -1.45
CA LYS A 75 17.86 -6.31 -2.11
C LYS A 75 17.01 -5.93 -3.31
N TYR A 76 17.05 -4.68 -3.70
CA TYR A 76 16.51 -4.21 -4.96
C TYR A 76 17.65 -4.09 -5.98
N GLU A 77 17.60 -4.91 -7.01
CA GLU A 77 18.56 -4.96 -8.10
C GLU A 77 17.82 -4.75 -9.42
N PRO A 78 17.81 -3.54 -9.98
CA PRO A 78 16.99 -3.19 -11.15
C PRO A 78 17.11 -4.18 -12.31
N ASP A 79 18.33 -4.63 -12.62
CA ASP A 79 18.62 -5.51 -13.75
C ASP A 79 18.00 -6.92 -13.60
N ASN A 80 17.90 -7.41 -12.36
CA ASN A 80 17.38 -8.74 -12.06
C ASN A 80 15.89 -8.77 -11.72
N VAL A 81 15.27 -7.60 -11.47
CA VAL A 81 13.90 -7.52 -10.98
C VAL A 81 12.90 -8.09 -11.99
N LYS A 82 13.05 -7.81 -13.28
CA LYS A 82 12.15 -8.30 -14.32
C LYS A 82 12.10 -9.83 -14.32
N HIS A 83 13.25 -10.48 -14.26
CA HIS A 83 13.35 -11.94 -14.19
C HIS A 83 12.71 -12.51 -12.92
N LEU A 84 12.98 -11.90 -11.76
CA LEU A 84 12.37 -12.30 -10.48
C LEU A 84 10.85 -12.20 -10.52
N VAL A 85 10.32 -11.10 -11.08
CA VAL A 85 8.86 -10.90 -11.24
C VAL A 85 8.28 -11.99 -12.13
N GLN A 86 8.93 -12.29 -13.26
CA GLN A 86 8.51 -13.29 -14.20
C GLN A 86 8.43 -14.67 -13.55
N GLU A 87 9.49 -15.11 -12.90
CA GLU A 87 9.55 -16.40 -12.21
C GLU A 87 8.40 -16.54 -11.19
N ILE A 88 8.22 -15.55 -10.35
CA ILE A 88 7.23 -15.60 -9.25
C ILE A 88 5.80 -15.53 -9.79
N VAL A 89 5.53 -14.69 -10.79
CA VAL A 89 4.19 -14.55 -11.37
C VAL A 89 3.80 -15.82 -12.12
N LEU A 90 4.69 -16.38 -12.94
CA LEU A 90 4.42 -17.61 -13.69
C LEU A 90 4.26 -18.83 -12.77
N LYS A 91 4.99 -18.88 -11.66
CA LYS A 91 4.80 -19.92 -10.64
C LYS A 91 3.44 -19.85 -9.97
N GLN A 92 2.88 -18.65 -9.79
CA GLN A 92 1.54 -18.47 -9.21
C GLN A 92 0.42 -18.74 -10.24
N ASN A 93 0.59 -18.23 -11.44
CA ASN A 93 -0.37 -18.39 -12.52
C ASN A 93 0.32 -18.39 -13.88
N PRO A 94 0.54 -19.58 -14.49
CA PRO A 94 1.18 -19.70 -15.80
C PRO A 94 0.42 -19.00 -16.94
N LYS A 95 -0.89 -18.76 -16.78
CA LYS A 95 -1.71 -18.03 -17.77
C LYS A 95 -1.27 -16.58 -17.93
N LEU A 96 -0.52 -16.02 -16.96
CA LEU A 96 -0.02 -14.66 -17.01
C LEU A 96 1.27 -14.49 -17.84
N LYS A 97 1.61 -15.44 -18.72
CA LYS A 97 2.85 -15.41 -19.52
C LYS A 97 2.94 -14.17 -20.41
N ASN A 98 1.87 -13.83 -21.09
CA ASN A 98 1.85 -12.74 -22.08
C ASN A 98 1.98 -11.33 -21.46
N ILE A 99 1.81 -11.20 -20.14
CA ILE A 99 2.03 -9.89 -19.48
C ILE A 99 3.46 -9.39 -19.62
N PHE A 100 4.44 -10.29 -19.81
CA PHE A 100 5.85 -9.93 -19.89
C PHE A 100 6.28 -9.37 -21.25
N GLU A 101 5.37 -9.35 -22.22
CA GLU A 101 5.50 -8.61 -23.49
C GLU A 101 5.27 -7.11 -23.30
N ASN A 102 4.62 -6.70 -22.19
CA ASN A 102 4.38 -5.32 -21.87
C ASN A 102 5.51 -4.70 -21.03
N GLU A 103 5.54 -3.36 -20.97
CA GLU A 103 6.48 -2.64 -20.11
C GLU A 103 6.18 -2.90 -18.63
N ILE A 104 7.18 -3.38 -17.89
CA ILE A 104 7.08 -3.61 -16.46
C ILE A 104 7.83 -2.50 -15.73
N LYS A 105 7.09 -1.69 -14.95
CA LYS A 105 7.67 -0.68 -14.07
C LYS A 105 7.87 -1.26 -12.68
N THR A 106 9.08 -1.12 -12.14
CA THR A 106 9.44 -1.67 -10.83
C THR A 106 10.01 -0.62 -9.91
N TRP A 107 9.73 -0.74 -8.61
CA TRP A 107 10.31 0.12 -7.59
C TRP A 107 10.39 -0.56 -6.22
N PRO A 108 11.39 -0.21 -5.41
CA PRO A 108 11.50 -0.70 -4.04
C PRO A 108 10.43 -0.09 -3.14
N LEU A 109 9.89 -0.88 -2.20
CA LEU A 109 8.93 -0.40 -1.23
C LEU A 109 9.64 0.16 0.00
N TYR A 110 9.28 1.39 0.34
CA TYR A 110 9.73 2.05 1.55
C TYR A 110 8.56 2.32 2.50
N PHE A 111 8.85 2.52 3.75
CA PHE A 111 7.90 2.94 4.78
C PHE A 111 8.57 3.86 5.79
N THR A 112 7.82 4.75 6.42
CA THR A 112 8.33 5.54 7.53
C THR A 112 8.21 4.78 8.84
N PRO A 113 9.29 4.62 9.63
CA PRO A 113 9.27 3.78 10.82
C PRO A 113 8.43 4.35 11.97
N LYS A 114 8.34 5.67 12.07
CA LYS A 114 7.61 6.36 13.15
C LYS A 114 6.64 7.40 12.57
N ILE A 115 5.66 7.78 13.36
CA ILE A 115 4.84 8.98 13.17
C ILE A 115 5.36 9.99 14.18
N ILE A 116 5.87 11.10 13.69
CA ILE A 116 6.47 12.16 14.52
C ILE A 116 5.79 13.49 14.21
N PRO A 117 5.61 14.38 15.22
CA PRO A 117 5.17 15.73 14.97
C PRO A 117 6.27 16.51 14.24
N SER A 118 5.91 17.65 13.66
CA SER A 118 6.90 18.63 13.23
C SER A 118 7.56 19.30 14.43
N SER A 119 8.85 19.51 14.38
CA SER A 119 9.56 20.33 15.36
C SER A 119 9.27 21.84 15.19
N ASN A 120 8.79 22.24 14.02
CA ASN A 120 8.39 23.60 13.71
C ASN A 120 6.85 23.72 13.65
N LYS A 121 6.28 24.51 14.56
CA LYS A 121 4.82 24.73 14.70
C LYS A 121 4.12 25.33 13.48
N LYS A 122 4.88 25.91 12.55
CA LYS A 122 4.35 26.45 11.30
C LYS A 122 4.40 25.46 10.13
N VAL A 123 4.92 24.25 10.34
CA VAL A 123 5.12 23.24 9.31
C VAL A 123 4.22 22.02 9.57
N PHE A 124 3.37 21.71 8.61
CA PHE A 124 2.50 20.54 8.65
C PHE A 124 2.92 19.53 7.58
N TYR A 125 3.21 18.31 7.99
CA TYR A 125 3.45 17.20 7.05
C TYR A 125 2.13 16.58 6.65
N ILE A 126 1.93 16.34 5.34
CA ILE A 126 0.76 15.66 4.79
C ILE A 126 1.17 14.49 3.89
N GLY A 127 0.26 13.54 3.70
CA GLY A 127 0.49 12.37 2.86
C GLY A 127 1.68 11.54 3.30
N ASP A 128 2.47 11.06 2.34
CA ASP A 128 3.64 10.21 2.62
C ASP A 128 4.77 10.97 3.33
N ALA A 129 4.83 12.30 3.24
CA ALA A 129 5.73 13.11 4.04
C ALA A 129 5.41 13.02 5.55
N PHE A 130 4.13 12.87 5.91
CA PHE A 130 3.71 12.59 7.27
C PHE A 130 3.93 11.13 7.66
N ASN A 131 3.45 10.21 6.82
CA ASN A 131 3.60 8.77 7.05
C ASN A 131 3.46 7.96 5.75
N GLY A 132 4.56 7.39 5.28
CA GLY A 132 4.56 6.46 4.15
C GLY A 132 4.06 5.08 4.57
N PHE A 133 2.97 4.62 3.94
CA PHE A 133 2.33 3.33 4.20
C PHE A 133 2.75 2.27 3.19
N LEU A 134 2.64 1.00 3.60
CA LEU A 134 2.69 -0.10 2.65
C LEU A 134 1.40 -0.14 1.81
N PRO A 135 1.47 -0.50 0.51
CA PRO A 135 0.34 -0.38 -0.41
C PRO A 135 -0.75 -1.46 -0.23
N THR A 136 -0.65 -2.33 0.77
CA THR A 136 -1.54 -3.49 0.99
C THR A 136 -2.99 -3.16 1.37
N LEU A 137 -3.32 -1.88 1.56
CA LEU A 137 -4.68 -1.38 1.78
C LEU A 137 -5.10 -0.35 0.74
N ALA A 138 -4.25 -0.02 -0.23
CA ALA A 138 -4.49 1.04 -1.23
C ALA A 138 -4.89 2.40 -0.62
N GLN A 139 -4.37 2.74 0.57
CA GLN A 139 -4.78 3.92 1.34
C GLN A 139 -3.87 5.15 1.16
N GLY A 140 -2.76 5.04 0.45
CA GLY A 140 -1.79 6.16 0.35
C GLY A 140 -2.43 7.46 -0.13
N ALA A 141 -3.07 7.44 -1.29
CA ALA A 141 -3.74 8.61 -1.85
C ALA A 141 -4.90 9.10 -0.95
N GLY A 142 -5.74 8.19 -0.45
CA GLY A 142 -6.84 8.53 0.47
C GLY A 142 -6.34 9.24 1.72
N GLN A 143 -5.25 8.78 2.32
CA GLN A 143 -4.66 9.40 3.51
C GLN A 143 -4.03 10.77 3.21
N SER A 144 -3.54 10.98 1.99
CA SER A 144 -3.05 12.29 1.56
C SER A 144 -4.19 13.30 1.44
N ILE A 145 -5.31 12.90 0.83
CA ILE A 145 -6.53 13.72 0.69
C ILE A 145 -7.13 14.03 2.06
N GLU A 146 -7.29 13.02 2.93
CA GLU A 146 -7.75 13.22 4.31
C GLU A 146 -6.85 14.21 5.08
N SER A 147 -5.53 14.13 4.91
CA SER A 147 -4.59 15.05 5.56
C SER A 147 -4.75 16.48 5.09
N ALA A 148 -4.91 16.68 3.78
CA ALA A 148 -5.11 18.00 3.20
C ALA A 148 -6.45 18.63 3.68
N PHE A 149 -7.51 17.82 3.70
CA PHE A 149 -8.82 18.24 4.18
C PHE A 149 -8.79 18.64 5.67
N GLU A 150 -8.11 17.85 6.50
CA GLU A 150 -7.98 18.15 7.94
C GLU A 150 -7.22 19.45 8.18
N ILE A 151 -6.12 19.70 7.46
CA ILE A 151 -5.41 20.99 7.55
C ILE A 151 -6.30 22.14 7.10
N PHE A 152 -7.01 21.99 5.98
CA PHE A 152 -7.95 23.01 5.52
C PHE A 152 -8.97 23.36 6.60
N ASN A 153 -9.61 22.37 7.21
CA ASN A 153 -10.57 22.59 8.29
C ASN A 153 -9.95 23.28 9.52
N LEU A 154 -8.70 22.98 9.86
CA LEU A 154 -8.02 23.59 11.00
C LEU A 154 -7.60 25.03 10.70
N LEU A 155 -7.23 25.34 9.47
CA LEU A 155 -6.84 26.69 9.08
C LEU A 155 -8.04 27.63 8.91
N THR A 156 -9.18 27.11 8.46
CA THR A 156 -10.40 27.91 8.26
C THR A 156 -11.24 28.10 9.53
N LYS A 157 -11.11 27.21 10.50
CA LYS A 157 -11.76 27.34 11.81
C LYS A 157 -10.75 27.88 12.79
N ASP A 158 -10.99 29.03 13.40
CA ASP A 158 -10.12 29.64 14.41
C ASP A 158 -9.98 28.77 15.67
N LYS A 159 -9.20 27.70 15.57
CA LYS A 159 -8.88 26.82 16.69
C LYS A 159 -7.52 27.19 17.26
N LEU A 160 -7.51 27.49 18.54
CA LEU A 160 -6.30 27.56 19.36
C LEU A 160 -5.59 26.20 19.31
N ASP A 161 -4.26 26.19 19.18
CA ASP A 161 -3.42 24.99 19.13
C ASP A 161 -3.68 24.04 17.93
N LYS A 162 -3.66 24.63 16.73
CA LYS A 162 -3.94 23.93 15.46
C LYS A 162 -2.98 22.77 15.20
N GLU A 163 -1.73 22.89 15.60
CA GLU A 163 -0.69 21.89 15.31
C GLU A 163 -0.89 20.60 16.10
N ASN A 164 -1.03 20.70 17.41
CA ASN A 164 -1.21 19.54 18.28
C ASN A 164 -2.50 18.80 17.92
N ASN A 165 -3.57 19.53 17.61
CA ASN A 165 -4.83 18.95 17.18
C ASN A 165 -4.69 18.20 15.85
N TYR A 166 -4.00 18.76 14.84
CA TYR A 166 -3.72 18.09 13.59
C TYR A 166 -2.91 16.80 13.81
N PHE A 167 -1.79 16.91 14.53
CA PHE A 167 -0.94 15.75 14.79
C PHE A 167 -1.68 14.64 15.53
N GLU A 168 -2.47 14.97 16.54
CA GLU A 168 -3.23 13.99 17.31
C GLU A 168 -4.25 13.24 16.45
N ILE A 169 -5.07 13.98 15.69
CA ILE A 169 -6.08 13.38 14.80
C ILE A 169 -5.41 12.50 13.76
N ARG A 170 -4.41 13.03 13.06
CA ARG A 170 -3.77 12.30 11.97
C ARG A 170 -2.91 11.13 12.44
N SER A 171 -2.25 11.23 13.59
CA SER A 171 -1.44 10.15 14.14
C SER A 171 -2.29 8.96 14.59
N LYS A 172 -3.44 9.19 15.22
CA LYS A 172 -4.41 8.13 15.56
C LYS A 172 -4.87 7.39 14.30
N ARG A 173 -5.26 8.15 13.28
CA ARG A 173 -5.70 7.60 12.00
C ARG A 173 -4.59 6.83 11.29
N ALA A 174 -3.43 7.44 11.12
CA ALA A 174 -2.27 6.83 10.48
C ALA A 174 -1.81 5.55 11.19
N LYS A 175 -1.86 5.50 12.52
CA LYS A 175 -1.52 4.30 13.30
C LYS A 175 -2.43 3.11 12.98
N ILE A 176 -3.75 3.34 12.83
CA ILE A 176 -4.71 2.30 12.44
C ILE A 176 -4.37 1.74 11.05
N ILE A 177 -4.17 2.62 10.07
CA ILE A 177 -3.86 2.24 8.69
C ILE A 177 -2.51 1.48 8.63
N ARG A 178 -1.48 2.01 9.30
CA ARG A 178 -0.16 1.39 9.37
C ARG A 178 -0.23 -0.03 9.94
N ASN A 179 -0.88 -0.22 11.09
CA ASN A 179 -0.96 -1.52 11.74
C ASN A 179 -1.64 -2.55 10.84
N ARG A 180 -2.71 -2.16 10.15
CA ARG A 180 -3.43 -3.04 9.23
C ARG A 180 -2.66 -3.31 7.95
N SER A 181 -2.02 -2.28 7.38
CA SER A 181 -1.12 -2.46 6.23
C SER A 181 0.02 -3.44 6.54
N ASN A 182 0.63 -3.30 7.71
CA ASN A 182 1.68 -4.22 8.14
C ASN A 182 1.16 -5.64 8.37
N PHE A 183 0.00 -5.78 9.00
CA PHE A 183 -0.64 -7.09 9.19
C PHE A 183 -0.94 -7.76 7.85
N ASN A 184 -1.56 -7.04 6.91
CA ASN A 184 -1.81 -7.55 5.58
C ASN A 184 -0.52 -7.93 4.86
N PHE A 185 0.52 -7.09 4.96
CA PHE A 185 1.80 -7.41 4.35
C PHE A 185 2.37 -8.73 4.85
N VAL A 186 2.30 -9.00 6.15
CA VAL A 186 2.75 -10.28 6.71
C VAL A 186 1.85 -11.43 6.23
N ALA A 187 0.53 -11.27 6.36
CA ALA A 187 -0.43 -12.32 6.01
C ALA A 187 -0.42 -12.68 4.52
N PHE A 188 -0.25 -11.69 3.63
CA PHE A 188 -0.21 -11.92 2.19
C PHE A 188 1.08 -12.59 1.72
N HIS A 189 2.15 -12.53 2.53
CA HIS A 189 3.48 -13.00 2.17
C HIS A 189 3.97 -14.20 3.00
N PHE A 190 3.08 -15.01 3.54
CA PHE A 190 3.51 -16.24 4.21
C PHE A 190 4.26 -17.16 3.24
N SER A 191 5.47 -17.58 3.62
CA SER A 191 6.28 -18.55 2.86
C SER A 191 5.95 -20.01 3.21
N SER A 192 5.61 -20.26 4.48
CA SER A 192 5.24 -21.59 4.96
C SER A 192 3.90 -22.05 4.37
N LYS A 193 3.87 -23.26 3.80
CA LYS A 193 2.65 -23.88 3.25
C LYS A 193 1.54 -24.02 4.29
N ILE A 194 1.91 -24.36 5.52
CA ILE A 194 0.97 -24.48 6.65
C ILE A 194 0.31 -23.13 6.92
N MET A 195 1.10 -22.07 7.03
CA MET A 195 0.56 -20.72 7.27
C MET A 195 -0.30 -20.20 6.11
N GLN A 196 0.06 -20.55 4.87
CA GLN A 196 -0.77 -20.24 3.71
C GLN A 196 -2.13 -20.95 3.78
N ASN A 197 -2.16 -22.24 4.12
CA ASN A 197 -3.40 -22.99 4.26
C ASN A 197 -4.28 -22.45 5.38
N ILE A 198 -3.70 -22.14 6.54
CA ILE A 198 -4.42 -21.50 7.65
C ILE A 198 -5.00 -20.15 7.20
N ARG A 199 -4.20 -19.28 6.61
CA ARG A 199 -4.67 -18.00 6.05
C ARG A 199 -5.82 -18.19 5.07
N ASN A 200 -5.70 -19.11 4.12
CA ASN A 200 -6.70 -19.33 3.10
C ASN A 200 -8.02 -19.84 3.70
N LEU A 201 -7.94 -20.73 4.70
CA LEU A 201 -9.11 -21.19 5.44
C LEU A 201 -9.82 -20.03 6.17
N PHE A 202 -9.03 -19.19 6.88
CA PHE A 202 -9.56 -18.00 7.57
C PHE A 202 -10.20 -17.02 6.58
N LEU A 203 -9.56 -16.72 5.45
CA LEU A 203 -10.12 -15.82 4.44
C LEU A 203 -11.41 -16.38 3.86
N LYS A 204 -11.46 -17.68 3.50
CA LYS A 204 -12.67 -18.34 2.99
C LYS A 204 -13.85 -18.23 3.94
N PHE A 205 -13.61 -18.32 5.24
CA PHE A 205 -14.63 -18.21 6.28
C PHE A 205 -15.01 -16.75 6.58
N LEU A 206 -14.01 -15.88 6.81
CA LEU A 206 -14.23 -14.52 7.31
C LEU A 206 -14.77 -13.56 6.24
N VAL A 207 -14.34 -13.69 4.98
CA VAL A 207 -14.80 -12.80 3.89
C VAL A 207 -16.30 -12.93 3.65
N LYS A 208 -16.90 -14.10 3.91
CA LYS A 208 -18.34 -14.33 3.82
C LYS A 208 -19.14 -13.68 4.97
N ARG A 209 -18.48 -13.26 6.05
CA ARG A 209 -19.15 -12.69 7.23
C ARG A 209 -19.21 -11.16 7.12
N LYS A 210 -20.38 -10.62 6.78
CA LYS A 210 -20.63 -9.16 6.66
C LYS A 210 -20.14 -8.38 7.90
N PHE A 211 -20.35 -8.93 9.10
CA PHE A 211 -19.87 -8.32 10.34
C PHE A 211 -18.34 -8.15 10.37
N PHE A 212 -17.60 -9.19 10.00
CA PHE A 212 -16.14 -9.12 9.96
C PHE A 212 -15.65 -8.10 8.92
N VAL A 213 -16.20 -8.14 7.72
CA VAL A 213 -15.84 -7.19 6.64
C VAL A 213 -16.14 -5.76 7.08
N LYS A 214 -17.32 -5.50 7.65
CA LYS A 214 -17.71 -4.19 8.18
C LYS A 214 -16.78 -3.72 9.30
N ARG A 215 -16.40 -4.60 10.23
CA ARG A 215 -15.49 -4.27 11.34
C ARG A 215 -14.04 -4.06 10.87
N TYR A 216 -13.58 -4.88 9.92
CA TYR A 216 -12.22 -4.79 9.38
C TYR A 216 -12.05 -3.58 8.47
N LEU A 217 -12.90 -3.42 7.48
CA LEU A 217 -12.84 -2.30 6.54
C LEU A 217 -13.42 -1.00 7.13
N GLY A 218 -14.47 -1.09 7.94
CA GLY A 218 -15.13 0.08 8.50
C GLY A 218 -14.20 1.02 9.28
N LYS A 219 -13.21 0.47 10.01
CA LYS A 219 -12.19 1.29 10.67
C LYS A 219 -11.18 1.91 9.70
N VAL A 220 -11.12 1.44 8.45
CA VAL A 220 -10.25 2.00 7.40
C VAL A 220 -10.96 3.15 6.66
N TYR A 221 -12.28 3.05 6.47
CA TYR A 221 -13.07 3.98 5.64
C TYR A 221 -13.99 4.91 6.45
N LYS A 222 -14.18 4.69 7.74
CA LYS A 222 -14.98 5.57 8.60
C LYS A 222 -14.08 6.45 9.45
N ASN A 223 -14.33 7.74 9.38
CA ASN A 223 -13.85 8.71 10.36
C ASN A 223 -14.61 8.58 11.66
#